data_93d753a28114a4919fe9a4dede0511c9
#
_entry.id   93d753a28114a4919fe9a4dede0511c9
#
_cell.length_a   1.000
_cell.length_b   1.000
_cell.length_c   1.000
_cell.angle_alpha   90.00
_cell.angle_beta   90.00
_cell.angle_gamma   90.00
#
_symmetry.space_group_name_H-M   'P 1'
#
loop_
_entity.id
_entity.type
_entity.pdbx_description
1 polymer ?
#
loop_
_entity_poly.entity_id
_entity_poly.type
_entity_poly.pdbx_seq_one_letter_code
_entity_poly.pdbx_strand_id
1 'polypeptide(L)'
;IGIILVLLRKARKAEAAAKVAAKDTQKLNDKLEVALKKAEDASLSKTSFLHNMSHDIRTPMNAVLGYAQLMKDELKGKGMPETLEHLEKLQQSGNLLLSIINNVLDMARIESGRMEIDESYTQIEYILQDLFEIFDDEAKKKNIAFNYKMNVEHDHVLIDITKIKEILVNILSNAIKYTPAGGSVMVNVDELPCDEPGYMIVRTSVSDTGIGMSQEYLTKIFDAFTREQSATKSKIAGTGLGMSIVKKYVELLGGTINVESELGKGSTFSVILKHRIVDESCYAKKHDEELGTGSEILNGRHILLAEDNDLNAEIAEAILERAGLKTERVEDGIQCVNMIEK
;
A
#
# COMPACT_ATOMS: atom_id res chain seq x y z
N ILE A 1 -25.26 73.71 0.80
CA ILE A 1 -23.90 73.60 1.41
C ILE A 1 -23.91 72.60 2.56
N GLY A 2 -24.91 72.63 3.50
CA GLY A 2 -24.96 71.74 4.67
C GLY A 2 -25.02 70.23 4.32
N ILE A 3 -25.80 69.81 3.32
CA ILE A 3 -25.95 68.45 2.88
C ILE A 3 -24.63 67.88 2.31
N ILE A 4 -23.88 68.66 1.54
CA ILE A 4 -22.59 68.27 0.95
C ILE A 4 -21.56 68.05 2.06
N LEU A 5 -21.54 68.88 3.11
CA LEU A 5 -20.63 68.77 4.24
C LEU A 5 -20.92 67.42 5.06
N VAL A 6 -22.17 67.07 5.21
CA VAL A 6 -22.59 65.82 5.88
C VAL A 6 -22.19 64.63 5.05
N LEU A 7 -22.38 64.66 3.74
CA LEU A 7 -21.97 63.56 2.83
C LEU A 7 -20.44 63.41 2.80
N LEU A 8 -19.67 64.47 2.77
CA LEU A 8 -18.21 64.44 2.84
C LEU A 8 -17.70 63.88 4.18
N ARG A 9 -18.35 64.21 5.31
CA ARG A 9 -18.00 63.63 6.61
C ARG A 9 -18.32 62.12 6.68
N LYS A 10 -19.46 61.70 6.12
CA LYS A 10 -19.80 60.26 6.03
C LYS A 10 -18.82 59.51 5.13
N ALA A 11 -18.46 60.06 3.96
CA ALA A 11 -17.49 59.45 3.06
C ALA A 11 -16.10 59.29 3.71
N ARG A 12 -15.59 60.34 4.39
CA ARG A 12 -14.31 60.24 5.13
C ARG A 12 -14.36 59.23 6.27
N LYS A 13 -15.50 59.11 6.96
CA LYS A 13 -15.65 58.14 8.04
C LYS A 13 -15.70 56.70 7.52
N ALA A 14 -16.35 56.49 6.37
CA ALA A 14 -16.38 55.20 5.68
C ALA A 14 -14.99 54.83 5.13
N GLU A 15 -14.25 55.75 4.55
CA GLU A 15 -12.87 55.55 4.08
C GLU A 15 -11.92 55.19 5.22
N ALA A 16 -12.02 55.89 6.36
CA ALA A 16 -11.22 55.58 7.54
C ALA A 16 -11.54 54.21 8.10
N ALA A 17 -12.83 53.80 8.16
CA ALA A 17 -13.24 52.46 8.57
C ALA A 17 -12.75 51.39 7.60
N ALA A 18 -12.81 51.63 6.29
CA ALA A 18 -12.28 50.70 5.29
C ALA A 18 -10.76 50.52 5.39
N LYS A 19 -10.00 51.59 5.67
CA LYS A 19 -8.55 51.51 5.91
C LYS A 19 -8.21 50.70 7.16
N VAL A 20 -8.97 50.85 8.23
CA VAL A 20 -8.78 50.04 9.45
C VAL A 20 -9.09 48.56 9.17
N ALA A 21 -10.23 48.27 8.54
CA ALA A 21 -10.60 46.90 8.18
C ALA A 21 -9.57 46.25 7.24
N ALA A 22 -9.05 46.99 6.23
CA ALA A 22 -7.99 46.47 5.36
C ALA A 22 -6.69 46.15 6.13
N LYS A 23 -6.32 47.00 7.11
CA LYS A 23 -5.16 46.77 7.96
C LYS A 23 -5.33 45.55 8.89
N ASP A 24 -6.54 45.36 9.41
CA ASP A 24 -6.84 44.22 10.27
C ASP A 24 -6.89 42.90 9.44
N THR A 25 -7.43 42.96 8.22
CA THR A 25 -7.40 41.83 7.27
C THR A 25 -5.96 41.46 6.90
N GLN A 26 -5.10 42.44 6.63
CA GLN A 26 -3.69 42.20 6.34
C GLN A 26 -2.98 41.53 7.52
N LYS A 27 -3.19 42.03 8.75
CA LYS A 27 -2.61 41.40 9.94
C LYS A 27 -3.10 39.99 10.18
N LEU A 28 -4.35 39.70 9.82
CA LEU A 28 -4.92 38.36 9.93
C LEU A 28 -4.29 37.43 8.89
N ASN A 29 -4.12 37.91 7.64
CA ASN A 29 -3.45 37.15 6.59
C ASN A 29 -1.99 36.83 6.95
N ASP A 30 -1.24 37.84 7.47
CA ASP A 30 0.15 37.62 7.90
C ASP A 30 0.24 36.56 9.02
N LYS A 31 -0.70 36.60 9.98
CA LYS A 31 -0.77 35.55 11.03
C LYS A 31 -1.15 34.19 10.50
N LEU A 32 -2.06 34.13 9.52
CA LEU A 32 -2.48 32.89 8.88
C LEU A 32 -1.30 32.29 8.11
N GLU A 33 -0.56 33.09 7.35
CA GLU A 33 0.61 32.64 6.60
C GLU A 33 1.71 32.06 7.51
N VAL A 34 1.99 32.75 8.63
CA VAL A 34 2.94 32.25 9.64
C VAL A 34 2.44 30.95 10.29
N ALA A 35 1.15 30.82 10.58
CA ALA A 35 0.58 29.61 11.16
C ALA A 35 0.61 28.44 10.16
N LEU A 36 0.31 28.71 8.90
CA LEU A 36 0.33 27.73 7.80
C LEU A 36 1.75 27.19 7.61
N LYS A 37 2.73 28.09 7.52
CA LYS A 37 4.14 27.69 7.40
C LYS A 37 4.62 26.84 8.59
N LYS A 38 4.25 27.21 9.82
CA LYS A 38 4.59 26.41 11.00
C LYS A 38 3.94 25.01 10.98
N ALA A 39 2.69 24.91 10.48
CA ALA A 39 1.99 23.65 10.34
C ALA A 39 2.65 22.77 9.27
N GLU A 40 3.05 23.35 8.14
CA GLU A 40 3.80 22.68 7.07
C GLU A 40 5.16 22.18 7.57
N ASP A 41 5.94 23.03 8.23
CA ASP A 41 7.26 22.67 8.79
C ASP A 41 7.14 21.53 9.82
N ALA A 42 6.11 21.56 10.66
CA ALA A 42 5.84 20.50 11.64
C ALA A 42 5.45 19.18 10.94
N SER A 43 4.62 19.25 9.90
CA SER A 43 4.23 18.08 9.09
C SER A 43 5.43 17.48 8.36
N LEU A 44 6.29 18.33 7.79
CA LEU A 44 7.52 17.91 7.12
C LEU A 44 8.49 17.21 8.09
N SER A 45 8.66 17.79 9.27
CA SER A 45 9.52 17.22 10.33
C SER A 45 8.99 15.87 10.81
N LYS A 46 7.67 15.74 11.01
CA LYS A 46 6.99 14.49 11.38
C LYS A 46 7.22 13.41 10.33
N THR A 47 7.05 13.74 9.05
CA THR A 47 7.21 12.78 7.95
C THR A 47 8.66 12.33 7.80
N SER A 48 9.63 13.26 7.90
CA SER A 48 11.05 12.95 7.86
C SER A 48 11.48 12.06 9.02
N PHE A 49 10.99 12.37 10.24
CA PHE A 49 11.25 11.55 11.43
C PHE A 49 10.73 10.13 11.26
N LEU A 50 9.47 9.96 10.82
CA LEU A 50 8.88 8.65 10.59
C LEU A 50 9.62 7.87 9.48
N HIS A 51 10.07 8.55 8.42
CA HIS A 51 10.86 7.92 7.37
C HIS A 51 12.20 7.37 7.89
N ASN A 52 12.95 8.16 8.65
CA ASN A 52 14.21 7.74 9.23
C ASN A 52 14.02 6.59 10.23
N MET A 53 13.02 6.71 11.12
CA MET A 53 12.67 5.66 12.08
C MET A 53 12.30 4.34 11.39
N SER A 54 11.62 4.39 10.26
CA SER A 54 11.29 3.16 9.52
C SER A 54 12.53 2.47 8.97
N HIS A 55 13.46 3.24 8.39
CA HIS A 55 14.71 2.69 7.91
C HIS A 55 15.48 2.02 9.07
N ASP A 56 15.58 2.74 10.21
CA ASP A 56 16.32 2.27 11.38
C ASP A 56 15.69 1.05 12.08
N ILE A 57 14.38 0.84 11.89
CA ILE A 57 13.67 -0.35 12.39
C ILE A 57 13.67 -1.46 11.35
N ARG A 58 13.56 -1.15 10.05
CA ARG A 58 13.51 -2.14 8.97
C ARG A 58 14.80 -2.96 8.91
N THR A 59 15.95 -2.32 9.03
CA THR A 59 17.27 -2.97 8.94
C THR A 59 17.43 -4.09 9.98
N PRO A 60 17.31 -3.87 11.31
CA PRO A 60 17.43 -4.95 12.28
C PRO A 60 16.31 -5.99 12.17
N MET A 61 15.10 -5.58 11.72
CA MET A 61 14.00 -6.52 11.53
C MET A 61 14.24 -7.47 10.36
N ASN A 62 14.76 -6.97 9.24
CA ASN A 62 15.13 -7.80 8.10
C ASN A 62 16.22 -8.82 8.49
N ALA A 63 17.17 -8.41 9.34
CA ALA A 63 18.17 -9.31 9.89
C ALA A 63 17.55 -10.42 10.74
N VAL A 64 16.66 -10.09 11.69
CA VAL A 64 15.95 -11.07 12.50
C VAL A 64 15.18 -12.08 11.62
N LEU A 65 14.47 -11.58 10.60
CA LEU A 65 13.72 -12.42 9.67
C LEU A 65 14.65 -13.30 8.81
N GLY A 66 15.76 -12.74 8.33
CA GLY A 66 16.78 -13.47 7.56
C GLY A 66 17.38 -14.62 8.36
N TYR A 67 17.83 -14.37 9.59
CA TYR A 67 18.36 -15.44 10.46
C TYR A 67 17.29 -16.48 10.81
N ALA A 68 16.05 -16.07 11.06
CA ALA A 68 14.96 -17.02 11.28
C ALA A 68 14.74 -17.92 10.06
N GLN A 69 14.87 -17.38 8.84
CA GLN A 69 14.76 -18.15 7.60
C GLN A 69 15.94 -19.12 7.45
N LEU A 70 17.17 -18.66 7.69
CA LEU A 70 18.36 -19.51 7.63
C LEU A 70 18.27 -20.67 8.62
N MET A 71 17.87 -20.41 9.87
CA MET A 71 17.64 -21.45 10.90
C MET A 71 16.53 -22.43 10.48
N LYS A 72 15.43 -21.95 9.92
CA LYS A 72 14.33 -22.78 9.43
C LYS A 72 14.81 -23.76 8.36
N ASP A 73 15.61 -23.25 7.41
CA ASP A 73 16.15 -24.07 6.33
C ASP A 73 17.18 -25.10 6.83
N GLU A 74 18.01 -24.73 7.80
CA GLU A 74 18.98 -25.63 8.43
C GLU A 74 18.32 -26.76 9.24
N LEU A 75 17.18 -26.48 9.86
CA LEU A 75 16.44 -27.44 10.69
C LEU A 75 15.46 -28.29 9.89
N LYS A 76 15.21 -27.94 8.62
CA LYS A 76 14.32 -28.69 7.74
C LYS A 76 14.80 -30.13 7.59
N GLY A 77 13.95 -31.10 7.97
CA GLY A 77 14.27 -32.52 7.94
C GLY A 77 15.05 -33.05 9.15
N LYS A 78 15.43 -32.21 10.12
CA LYS A 78 16.17 -32.65 11.34
C LYS A 78 15.29 -33.12 12.50
N GLY A 79 13.98 -33.25 12.29
CA GLY A 79 13.05 -33.77 13.29
C GLY A 79 12.80 -32.86 14.50
N MET A 80 12.85 -31.54 14.28
CA MET A 80 12.60 -30.50 15.30
C MET A 80 11.33 -29.67 15.01
N PRO A 81 10.13 -30.26 15.03
CA PRO A 81 8.91 -29.61 14.62
C PRO A 81 8.54 -28.40 15.50
N GLU A 82 8.79 -28.46 16.81
CA GLU A 82 8.51 -27.34 17.73
C GLU A 82 9.39 -26.12 17.45
N THR A 83 10.66 -26.33 17.13
CA THR A 83 11.59 -25.25 16.79
C THR A 83 11.18 -24.59 15.47
N LEU A 84 10.78 -25.39 14.48
CA LEU A 84 10.26 -24.87 13.20
C LEU A 84 8.98 -24.04 13.41
N GLU A 85 8.06 -24.50 14.26
CA GLU A 85 6.85 -23.75 14.61
C GLU A 85 7.17 -22.41 15.30
N HIS A 86 8.16 -22.40 16.21
CA HIS A 86 8.60 -21.16 16.85
C HIS A 86 9.23 -20.17 15.86
N LEU A 87 10.04 -20.67 14.92
CA LEU A 87 10.62 -19.85 13.85
C LEU A 87 9.55 -19.26 12.93
N GLU A 88 8.53 -20.05 12.58
CA GLU A 88 7.39 -19.55 11.81
C GLU A 88 6.62 -18.44 12.53
N LYS A 89 6.37 -18.60 13.82
CA LYS A 89 5.73 -17.57 14.65
C LYS A 89 6.59 -16.30 14.75
N LEU A 90 7.91 -16.44 14.85
CA LEU A 90 8.85 -15.33 14.87
C LEU A 90 8.82 -14.57 13.53
N GLN A 91 8.87 -15.29 12.41
CA GLN A 91 8.76 -14.69 11.08
C GLN A 91 7.42 -13.97 10.88
N GLN A 92 6.31 -14.60 11.28
CA GLN A 92 4.99 -13.96 11.20
C GLN A 92 4.91 -12.68 12.01
N SER A 93 5.48 -12.69 13.24
CA SER A 93 5.51 -11.49 14.10
C SER A 93 6.38 -10.37 13.53
N GLY A 94 7.53 -10.72 12.96
CA GLY A 94 8.43 -9.77 12.31
C GLY A 94 7.80 -9.14 11.07
N ASN A 95 7.19 -9.95 10.20
CA ASN A 95 6.48 -9.46 9.02
C ASN A 95 5.31 -8.55 9.39
N LEU A 96 4.57 -8.89 10.46
CA LEU A 96 3.50 -8.04 10.97
C LEU A 96 4.04 -6.68 11.43
N LEU A 97 5.17 -6.66 12.17
CA LEU A 97 5.77 -5.41 12.62
C LEU A 97 6.25 -4.54 11.45
N LEU A 98 6.90 -5.13 10.45
CA LEU A 98 7.29 -4.42 9.22
C LEU A 98 6.09 -3.85 8.48
N SER A 99 5.00 -4.62 8.38
CA SER A 99 3.75 -4.15 7.78
C SER A 99 3.17 -2.95 8.52
N ILE A 100 3.15 -2.97 9.86
CA ILE A 100 2.68 -1.83 10.67
C ILE A 100 3.53 -0.58 10.41
N ILE A 101 4.86 -0.73 10.39
CA ILE A 101 5.77 0.38 10.16
C ILE A 101 5.57 0.97 8.77
N ASN A 102 5.51 0.14 7.73
CA ASN A 102 5.27 0.59 6.37
C ASN A 102 3.92 1.32 6.26
N ASN A 103 2.88 0.77 6.87
CA ASN A 103 1.55 1.36 6.89
C ASN A 103 1.51 2.76 7.54
N VAL A 104 2.22 2.94 8.65
CA VAL A 104 2.34 4.25 9.33
C VAL A 104 3.09 5.25 8.47
N LEU A 105 4.13 4.79 7.76
CA LEU A 105 4.88 5.64 6.84
C LEU A 105 4.07 6.09 5.64
N ASP A 106 3.36 5.14 5.02
CA ASP A 106 2.53 5.45 3.86
C ASP A 106 1.43 6.44 4.24
N MET A 107 0.83 6.26 5.43
CA MET A 107 -0.12 7.23 5.96
C MET A 107 0.51 8.62 6.10
N ALA A 108 1.73 8.72 6.65
CA ALA A 108 2.43 9.98 6.82
C ALA A 108 2.82 10.63 5.46
N ARG A 109 3.22 9.81 4.47
CA ARG A 109 3.54 10.28 3.10
C ARG A 109 2.29 10.80 2.38
N ILE A 110 1.16 10.12 2.53
CA ILE A 110 -0.12 10.56 1.95
C ILE A 110 -0.58 11.86 2.62
N GLU A 111 -0.60 11.93 3.97
CA GLU A 111 -1.01 13.12 4.70
C GLU A 111 -0.15 14.36 4.38
N SER A 112 1.12 14.17 4.08
CA SER A 112 2.04 15.24 3.69
C SER A 112 2.00 15.58 2.19
N GLY A 113 1.18 14.88 1.38
CA GLY A 113 1.11 15.07 -0.07
C GLY A 113 2.37 14.68 -0.84
N ARG A 114 3.24 13.84 -0.23
CA ARG A 114 4.52 13.42 -0.82
C ARG A 114 4.48 12.04 -1.47
N MET A 115 3.35 11.37 -1.42
CA MET A 115 3.20 10.09 -2.09
C MET A 115 2.99 10.34 -3.57
N GLU A 116 3.90 9.85 -4.38
CA GLU A 116 3.84 9.89 -5.83
C GLU A 116 3.12 8.66 -6.35
N ILE A 117 2.43 8.82 -7.48
CA ILE A 117 1.79 7.74 -8.23
C ILE A 117 2.77 7.35 -9.34
N ASP A 118 3.16 6.08 -9.37
CA ASP A 118 4.07 5.52 -10.37
C ASP A 118 3.27 4.64 -11.34
N GLU A 119 2.73 5.27 -12.39
CA GLU A 119 1.93 4.57 -13.40
C GLU A 119 2.82 3.80 -14.37
N SER A 120 2.52 2.53 -14.55
CA SER A 120 3.15 1.65 -15.52
C SER A 120 2.10 0.88 -16.34
N TYR A 121 2.51 0.43 -17.53
CA TYR A 121 1.66 -0.40 -18.37
C TYR A 121 1.47 -1.78 -17.78
N THR A 122 0.22 -2.25 -17.82
CA THR A 122 -0.11 -3.63 -17.46
C THR A 122 -1.44 -4.07 -18.08
N GLN A 123 -1.73 -5.36 -17.99
CA GLN A 123 -3.05 -5.93 -18.21
C GLN A 123 -3.72 -6.17 -16.86
N ILE A 124 -5.01 -5.81 -16.77
CA ILE A 124 -5.79 -6.02 -15.54
C ILE A 124 -5.85 -7.51 -15.20
N GLU A 125 -5.97 -8.36 -16.22
CA GLU A 125 -6.02 -9.82 -16.05
C GLU A 125 -4.77 -10.36 -15.34
N TYR A 126 -3.57 -9.88 -15.66
CA TYR A 126 -2.34 -10.33 -14.98
C TYR A 126 -2.34 -10.02 -13.49
N ILE A 127 -2.85 -8.84 -13.12
CA ILE A 127 -2.96 -8.49 -11.69
C ILE A 127 -3.91 -9.46 -10.97
N LEU A 128 -5.04 -9.81 -11.60
CA LEU A 128 -6.01 -10.74 -11.02
C LEU A 128 -5.45 -12.16 -10.92
N GLN A 129 -4.74 -12.63 -11.94
CA GLN A 129 -4.10 -13.96 -11.93
C GLN A 129 -3.07 -14.06 -10.81
N ASP A 130 -2.16 -13.09 -10.68
CA ASP A 130 -1.17 -13.04 -9.60
C ASP A 130 -1.83 -13.09 -8.21
N LEU A 131 -2.89 -12.30 -8.01
CA LEU A 131 -3.61 -12.26 -6.74
C LEU A 131 -4.39 -13.57 -6.50
N PHE A 132 -4.95 -14.16 -7.55
CA PHE A 132 -5.65 -15.43 -7.45
C PHE A 132 -4.69 -16.55 -7.03
N GLU A 133 -3.51 -16.64 -7.63
CA GLU A 133 -2.50 -17.62 -7.26
C GLU A 133 -2.08 -17.51 -5.79
N ILE A 134 -1.88 -16.27 -5.30
CA ILE A 134 -1.49 -16.03 -3.90
C ILE A 134 -2.58 -16.48 -2.93
N PHE A 135 -3.84 -16.15 -3.19
CA PHE A 135 -4.93 -16.34 -2.24
C PHE A 135 -5.66 -17.67 -2.39
N ASP A 136 -5.57 -18.37 -3.53
CA ASP A 136 -6.25 -19.64 -3.79
C ASP A 136 -5.77 -20.74 -2.81
N ASP A 137 -4.46 -20.83 -2.57
CA ASP A 137 -3.89 -21.76 -1.62
C ASP A 137 -4.35 -21.49 -0.17
N GLU A 138 -4.44 -20.21 0.22
CA GLU A 138 -4.91 -19.83 1.54
C GLU A 138 -6.40 -20.12 1.71
N ALA A 139 -7.20 -19.84 0.70
CA ALA A 139 -8.62 -20.13 0.67
C ALA A 139 -8.89 -21.65 0.73
N LYS A 140 -8.15 -22.46 -0.04
CA LYS A 140 -8.22 -23.93 -0.02
C LYS A 140 -7.89 -24.51 1.35
N LYS A 141 -6.81 -24.04 1.99
CA LYS A 141 -6.43 -24.47 3.35
C LYS A 141 -7.54 -24.18 4.38
N LYS A 142 -8.31 -23.13 4.18
CA LYS A 142 -9.48 -22.77 5.00
C LYS A 142 -10.78 -23.40 4.55
N ASN A 143 -10.82 -24.16 3.46
CA ASN A 143 -12.03 -24.67 2.82
C ASN A 143 -13.02 -23.56 2.45
N ILE A 144 -12.53 -22.51 1.81
CA ILE A 144 -13.31 -21.36 1.29
C ILE A 144 -13.32 -21.47 -0.24
N ALA A 145 -14.51 -21.32 -0.85
CA ALA A 145 -14.64 -21.23 -2.30
C ALA A 145 -14.18 -19.84 -2.77
N PHE A 146 -13.05 -19.76 -3.47
CA PHE A 146 -12.50 -18.52 -4.00
C PHE A 146 -12.60 -18.47 -5.51
N ASN A 147 -13.23 -17.42 -6.08
CA ASN A 147 -13.44 -17.28 -7.51
C ASN A 147 -13.33 -15.82 -7.92
N TYR A 148 -13.05 -15.57 -9.21
CA TYR A 148 -13.15 -14.24 -9.79
C TYR A 148 -13.88 -14.26 -11.15
N LYS A 149 -14.44 -13.12 -11.53
CA LYS A 149 -15.00 -12.85 -12.85
C LYS A 149 -14.52 -11.50 -13.34
N MET A 150 -14.16 -11.41 -14.61
CA MET A 150 -13.76 -10.19 -15.27
C MET A 150 -14.66 -9.93 -16.48
N ASN A 151 -15.27 -8.73 -16.53
CA ASN A 151 -16.08 -8.21 -17.61
C ASN A 151 -15.50 -6.86 -18.03
N VAL A 152 -14.33 -6.89 -18.65
CA VAL A 152 -13.57 -5.72 -19.07
C VAL A 152 -13.32 -5.85 -20.57
N GLU A 153 -13.67 -4.82 -21.34
CA GLU A 153 -13.42 -4.75 -22.77
C GLU A 153 -12.00 -4.24 -23.07
N HIS A 154 -11.53 -3.28 -22.28
CA HIS A 154 -10.22 -2.65 -22.44
C HIS A 154 -9.25 -3.10 -21.32
N ASP A 155 -8.54 -4.19 -21.56
CA ASP A 155 -7.68 -4.81 -20.55
C ASP A 155 -6.32 -4.12 -20.37
N HIS A 156 -5.83 -3.43 -21.41
CA HIS A 156 -4.53 -2.77 -21.41
C HIS A 156 -4.61 -1.35 -20.84
N VAL A 157 -3.94 -1.12 -19.71
CA VAL A 157 -4.06 0.13 -18.94
C VAL A 157 -2.73 0.66 -18.43
N LEU A 158 -2.70 1.95 -18.13
CA LEU A 158 -1.62 2.63 -17.40
C LEU A 158 -2.10 2.88 -15.98
N ILE A 159 -1.48 2.24 -14.99
CA ILE A 159 -1.87 2.30 -13.58
C ILE A 159 -0.66 2.14 -12.66
N ASP A 160 -0.79 2.55 -11.42
CA ASP A 160 0.15 2.16 -10.35
C ASP A 160 -0.18 0.75 -9.85
N ILE A 161 0.53 -0.23 -10.41
CA ILE A 161 0.33 -1.66 -10.13
C ILE A 161 0.51 -1.95 -8.64
N THR A 162 1.50 -1.32 -8.02
CA THR A 162 1.82 -1.53 -6.60
C THR A 162 0.66 -1.10 -5.71
N LYS A 163 0.11 0.09 -5.93
CA LYS A 163 -1.02 0.60 -5.14
C LYS A 163 -2.30 -0.20 -5.38
N ILE A 164 -2.56 -0.60 -6.63
CA ILE A 164 -3.71 -1.46 -6.93
C ILE A 164 -3.58 -2.82 -6.22
N LYS A 165 -2.40 -3.46 -6.29
CA LYS A 165 -2.15 -4.72 -5.57
C LYS A 165 -2.29 -4.55 -4.06
N GLU A 166 -1.76 -3.48 -3.46
CA GLU A 166 -1.89 -3.19 -2.03
C GLU A 166 -3.36 -3.01 -1.60
N ILE A 167 -4.18 -2.31 -2.40
CA ILE A 167 -5.63 -2.17 -2.15
C ILE A 167 -6.30 -3.55 -2.15
N LEU A 168 -6.08 -4.34 -3.21
CA LEU A 168 -6.74 -5.63 -3.37
C LEU A 168 -6.27 -6.67 -2.35
N VAL A 169 -4.97 -6.72 -2.03
CA VAL A 169 -4.41 -7.60 -0.99
C VAL A 169 -5.04 -7.31 0.37
N ASN A 170 -5.19 -6.05 0.75
CA ASN A 170 -5.84 -5.68 2.01
C ASN A 170 -7.31 -6.11 2.07
N ILE A 171 -8.06 -5.95 0.98
CA ILE A 171 -9.47 -6.33 0.92
C ILE A 171 -9.61 -7.86 0.88
N LEU A 172 -8.83 -8.56 0.03
CA LEU A 172 -8.87 -10.01 -0.13
C LEU A 172 -8.43 -10.74 1.14
N SER A 173 -7.34 -10.29 1.77
CA SER A 173 -6.88 -10.88 3.02
C SER A 173 -7.94 -10.76 4.12
N ASN A 174 -8.65 -9.62 4.19
CA ASN A 174 -9.78 -9.46 5.11
C ASN A 174 -10.94 -10.40 4.75
N ALA A 175 -11.33 -10.48 3.48
CA ALA A 175 -12.40 -11.37 3.02
C ALA A 175 -12.13 -12.83 3.41
N ILE A 176 -10.94 -13.36 3.10
CA ILE A 176 -10.56 -14.74 3.45
C ILE A 176 -10.43 -14.91 4.97
N LYS A 177 -9.89 -13.92 5.66
CA LYS A 177 -9.68 -13.96 7.11
C LYS A 177 -10.97 -14.05 7.88
N TYR A 178 -11.99 -13.29 7.51
CA TYR A 178 -13.26 -13.19 8.22
C TYR A 178 -14.35 -14.13 7.69
N THR A 179 -14.09 -14.88 6.62
CA THR A 179 -14.97 -15.93 6.11
C THR A 179 -14.71 -17.24 6.86
N PRO A 180 -15.72 -17.89 7.43
CA PRO A 180 -15.59 -19.20 8.04
C PRO A 180 -15.38 -20.30 6.98
N ALA A 181 -14.91 -21.47 7.42
CA ALA A 181 -14.79 -22.66 6.57
C ALA A 181 -16.15 -23.02 5.96
N GLY A 182 -16.16 -23.36 4.68
CA GLY A 182 -17.37 -23.63 3.90
C GLY A 182 -18.02 -22.39 3.29
N GLY A 183 -17.50 -21.19 3.58
CA GLY A 183 -17.94 -19.95 2.95
C GLY A 183 -17.35 -19.72 1.58
N SER A 184 -17.61 -18.53 1.02
CA SER A 184 -17.13 -18.14 -0.31
C SER A 184 -16.65 -16.69 -0.36
N VAL A 185 -15.67 -16.45 -1.24
CA VAL A 185 -15.19 -15.11 -1.61
C VAL A 185 -15.24 -15.01 -3.14
N MET A 186 -15.85 -13.94 -3.64
CA MET A 186 -16.00 -13.67 -5.07
C MET A 186 -15.44 -12.29 -5.39
N VAL A 187 -14.58 -12.24 -6.41
CA VAL A 187 -14.07 -10.99 -6.98
C VAL A 187 -14.77 -10.75 -8.32
N ASN A 188 -15.39 -9.59 -8.48
CA ASN A 188 -15.94 -9.17 -9.78
C ASN A 188 -15.21 -7.89 -10.22
N VAL A 189 -14.75 -7.88 -11.44
CA VAL A 189 -14.13 -6.72 -12.09
C VAL A 189 -14.97 -6.37 -13.31
N ASP A 190 -15.64 -5.23 -13.26
CA ASP A 190 -16.54 -4.76 -14.31
C ASP A 190 -16.05 -3.42 -14.85
N GLU A 191 -15.98 -3.29 -16.16
CA GLU A 191 -15.85 -2.01 -16.82
C GLU A 191 -17.18 -1.27 -16.81
N LEU A 192 -17.17 -0.01 -16.41
CA LEU A 192 -18.33 0.87 -16.41
C LEU A 192 -18.22 1.91 -17.52
N PRO A 193 -19.37 2.44 -18.01
CA PRO A 193 -19.37 3.52 -18.99
C PRO A 193 -18.51 4.70 -18.56
N CYS A 194 -17.67 5.21 -19.49
CA CYS A 194 -16.84 6.39 -19.29
C CYS A 194 -17.02 7.34 -20.48
N ASP A 195 -17.41 8.60 -20.21
CA ASP A 195 -17.61 9.60 -21.27
C ASP A 195 -16.31 10.25 -21.73
N GLU A 196 -15.18 9.99 -21.05
CA GLU A 196 -13.88 10.59 -21.36
C GLU A 196 -13.10 9.69 -22.33
N PRO A 197 -12.82 10.14 -23.58
CA PRO A 197 -12.09 9.35 -24.56
C PRO A 197 -10.69 8.95 -24.06
N GLY A 198 -10.30 7.68 -24.24
CA GLY A 198 -9.01 7.14 -23.82
C GLY A 198 -8.95 6.77 -22.33
N TYR A 199 -10.08 6.82 -21.63
CA TYR A 199 -10.21 6.38 -20.24
C TYR A 199 -11.35 5.37 -20.10
N MET A 200 -11.21 4.53 -19.09
CA MET A 200 -12.25 3.61 -18.64
C MET A 200 -12.45 3.74 -17.13
N ILE A 201 -13.60 3.35 -16.65
CA ILE A 201 -13.90 3.25 -15.23
C ILE A 201 -14.01 1.77 -14.88
N VAL A 202 -13.25 1.31 -13.92
CA VAL A 202 -13.29 -0.06 -13.43
C VAL A 202 -13.88 -0.10 -12.04
N ARG A 203 -14.86 -0.97 -11.85
CA ARG A 203 -15.37 -1.34 -10.54
C ARG A 203 -14.86 -2.72 -10.17
N THR A 204 -14.03 -2.79 -9.13
CA THR A 204 -13.61 -4.06 -8.53
C THR A 204 -14.38 -4.28 -7.24
N SER A 205 -15.17 -5.35 -7.18
CA SER A 205 -15.99 -5.72 -6.02
C SER A 205 -15.52 -7.03 -5.44
N VAL A 206 -15.24 -7.07 -4.13
CA VAL A 206 -14.89 -8.27 -3.38
C VAL A 206 -16.02 -8.55 -2.40
N SER A 207 -16.73 -9.67 -2.61
CA SER A 207 -17.85 -10.11 -1.79
C SER A 207 -17.45 -11.36 -1.02
N ASP A 208 -17.73 -11.39 0.28
CA ASP A 208 -17.51 -12.52 1.17
C ASP A 208 -18.80 -12.95 1.88
N THR A 209 -18.89 -14.22 2.26
CA THR A 209 -19.96 -14.76 3.10
C THR A 209 -19.52 -14.91 4.55
N GLY A 210 -18.74 -13.95 5.02
CA GLY A 210 -18.13 -13.94 6.34
C GLY A 210 -19.05 -13.51 7.45
N ILE A 211 -18.46 -13.17 8.60
CA ILE A 211 -19.20 -12.74 9.79
C ILE A 211 -19.97 -11.43 9.62
N GLY A 212 -19.67 -10.65 8.58
CA GLY A 212 -20.22 -9.31 8.37
C GLY A 212 -19.85 -8.33 9.47
N MET A 213 -20.45 -7.15 9.41
CA MET A 213 -20.13 -6.02 10.29
C MET A 213 -21.41 -5.37 10.83
N SER A 214 -21.31 -4.81 12.06
CA SER A 214 -22.39 -4.02 12.64
C SER A 214 -22.51 -2.65 11.95
N GLN A 215 -23.72 -2.07 11.97
CA GLN A 215 -23.94 -0.73 11.41
C GLN A 215 -23.11 0.34 12.13
N GLU A 216 -22.84 0.17 13.41
CA GLU A 216 -21.97 1.06 14.17
C GLU A 216 -20.52 1.00 13.66
N TYR A 217 -20.01 -0.21 13.38
CA TYR A 217 -18.64 -0.38 12.88
C TYR A 217 -18.48 0.09 11.44
N LEU A 218 -19.49 -0.08 10.59
CA LEU A 218 -19.48 0.40 9.20
C LEU A 218 -19.18 1.91 9.09
N THR A 219 -19.61 2.71 10.06
CA THR A 219 -19.30 4.15 10.07
C THR A 219 -17.85 4.46 10.39
N LYS A 220 -17.11 3.50 10.95
CA LYS A 220 -15.74 3.66 11.46
C LYS A 220 -14.71 2.74 10.79
N ILE A 221 -15.14 1.91 9.81
CA ILE A 221 -14.28 0.88 9.22
C ILE A 221 -13.01 1.47 8.56
N PHE A 222 -13.10 2.70 8.08
CA PHE A 222 -11.98 3.41 7.47
C PHE A 222 -11.18 4.28 8.46
N ASP A 223 -11.57 4.31 9.74
CA ASP A 223 -10.80 5.02 10.76
C ASP A 223 -9.61 4.17 11.18
N ALA A 224 -8.44 4.80 11.33
CA ALA A 224 -7.23 4.11 11.72
C ALA A 224 -7.35 3.48 13.12
N PHE A 225 -6.76 2.28 13.29
CA PHE A 225 -6.74 1.52 14.56
C PHE A 225 -8.10 1.04 15.06
N THR A 226 -9.15 1.08 14.23
CA THR A 226 -10.47 0.58 14.60
C THR A 226 -10.62 -0.90 14.27
N ARG A 227 -11.40 -1.63 15.09
CA ARG A 227 -11.69 -3.05 14.90
C ARG A 227 -13.09 -3.39 15.41
N GLU A 228 -13.77 -4.29 14.71
CA GLU A 228 -15.06 -4.83 15.15
C GLU A 228 -14.90 -5.62 16.47
N GLN A 229 -15.80 -5.40 17.43
CA GLN A 229 -15.72 -6.07 18.74
C GLN A 229 -15.88 -7.59 18.67
N SER A 230 -16.70 -8.08 17.74
CA SER A 230 -16.89 -9.50 17.47
C SER A 230 -15.59 -10.17 17.00
N ALA A 231 -14.83 -9.50 16.13
CA ALA A 231 -13.52 -9.97 15.66
C ALA A 231 -12.47 -9.97 16.79
N THR A 232 -12.57 -9.02 17.73
CA THR A 232 -11.68 -8.97 18.89
C THR A 232 -11.95 -10.14 19.85
N LYS A 233 -13.20 -10.51 20.05
CA LYS A 233 -13.59 -11.69 20.88
C LYS A 233 -13.13 -13.00 20.25
N SER A 234 -13.12 -13.12 18.92
CA SER A 234 -12.65 -14.33 18.19
C SER A 234 -11.12 -14.43 18.07
N LYS A 235 -10.34 -13.53 18.71
CA LYS A 235 -8.88 -13.49 18.68
C LYS A 235 -8.26 -13.39 17.27
N ILE A 236 -9.00 -12.90 16.29
CA ILE A 236 -8.52 -12.71 14.93
C ILE A 236 -7.52 -11.55 14.95
N ALA A 237 -6.26 -11.80 14.62
CA ALA A 237 -5.19 -10.78 14.65
C ALA A 237 -5.40 -9.71 13.56
N GLY A 238 -5.02 -8.46 13.82
CA GLY A 238 -5.07 -7.36 12.83
C GLY A 238 -4.70 -6.03 13.47
N THR A 239 -4.11 -5.13 12.68
CA THR A 239 -3.61 -3.82 13.12
C THR A 239 -4.69 -2.74 13.17
N GLY A 240 -5.77 -2.90 12.39
CA GLY A 240 -6.79 -1.88 12.20
C GLY A 240 -6.36 -0.74 11.26
N LEU A 241 -5.25 -0.90 10.53
CA LEU A 241 -4.73 0.12 9.60
C LEU A 241 -5.09 -0.18 8.13
N GLY A 242 -5.26 -1.44 7.76
CA GLY A 242 -5.41 -1.83 6.36
C GLY A 242 -6.54 -1.10 5.62
N MET A 243 -7.73 -0.99 6.20
CA MET A 243 -8.86 -0.34 5.52
C MET A 243 -8.72 1.19 5.45
N SER A 244 -8.09 1.83 6.44
CA SER A 244 -7.78 3.27 6.38
C SER A 244 -6.78 3.59 5.28
N ILE A 245 -5.81 2.71 5.05
CA ILE A 245 -4.82 2.83 3.96
C ILE A 245 -5.50 2.60 2.61
N VAL A 246 -6.33 1.55 2.49
CA VAL A 246 -7.11 1.31 1.25
C VAL A 246 -7.89 2.56 0.85
N LYS A 247 -8.61 3.18 1.79
CA LYS A 247 -9.35 4.42 1.52
C LYS A 247 -8.43 5.53 1.03
N LYS A 248 -7.27 5.70 1.67
CA LYS A 248 -6.29 6.73 1.30
C LYS A 248 -5.69 6.51 -0.08
N TYR A 249 -5.35 5.27 -0.43
CA TYR A 249 -4.86 4.95 -1.77
C TYR A 249 -5.93 5.16 -2.84
N VAL A 250 -7.18 4.75 -2.57
CA VAL A 250 -8.29 4.98 -3.50
C VAL A 250 -8.54 6.48 -3.71
N GLU A 251 -8.51 7.29 -2.64
CA GLU A 251 -8.61 8.76 -2.71
C GLU A 251 -7.43 9.36 -3.50
N LEU A 252 -6.20 8.89 -3.28
CA LEU A 252 -4.99 9.33 -4.00
C LEU A 252 -5.08 9.04 -5.50
N LEU A 253 -5.62 7.87 -5.87
CA LEU A 253 -5.86 7.47 -7.26
C LEU A 253 -7.11 8.12 -7.88
N GLY A 254 -7.76 9.05 -7.17
CA GLY A 254 -8.94 9.78 -7.66
C GLY A 254 -10.22 8.94 -7.73
N GLY A 255 -10.28 7.83 -7.01
CA GLY A 255 -11.41 6.91 -7.01
C GLY A 255 -12.33 7.00 -5.80
N THR A 256 -13.21 6.02 -5.67
CA THR A 256 -14.12 5.87 -4.53
C THR A 256 -14.17 4.44 -4.05
N ILE A 257 -14.36 4.25 -2.74
CA ILE A 257 -14.59 2.95 -2.11
C ILE A 257 -15.90 2.96 -1.34
N ASN A 258 -16.71 1.93 -1.55
CA ASN A 258 -17.94 1.68 -0.83
C ASN A 258 -17.89 0.32 -0.14
N VAL A 259 -18.63 0.19 0.97
CA VAL A 259 -18.78 -1.05 1.71
C VAL A 259 -20.24 -1.29 2.06
N GLU A 260 -20.72 -2.48 1.77
CA GLU A 260 -22.02 -2.99 2.18
C GLU A 260 -21.81 -4.23 3.03
N SER A 261 -22.42 -4.30 4.21
CA SER A 261 -22.26 -5.45 5.11
C SER A 261 -23.44 -5.58 6.05
N GLU A 262 -23.77 -6.81 6.36
CA GLU A 262 -24.76 -7.17 7.37
C GLU A 262 -24.20 -8.28 8.25
N LEU A 263 -24.35 -8.13 9.57
CA LEU A 263 -23.84 -9.07 10.54
C LEU A 263 -24.42 -10.48 10.29
N GLY A 264 -23.53 -11.47 10.12
CA GLY A 264 -23.89 -12.86 9.83
C GLY A 264 -24.16 -13.18 8.34
N LYS A 265 -24.10 -12.19 7.43
CA LYS A 265 -24.33 -12.40 5.99
C LYS A 265 -23.09 -12.18 5.13
N GLY A 266 -22.08 -11.48 5.67
CA GLY A 266 -20.85 -11.15 4.96
C GLY A 266 -20.74 -9.68 4.57
N SER A 267 -19.78 -9.38 3.71
CA SER A 267 -19.47 -8.01 3.28
C SER A 267 -19.18 -7.94 1.80
N THR A 268 -19.42 -6.78 1.19
CA THR A 268 -19.01 -6.45 -0.17
C THR A 268 -18.28 -5.11 -0.16
N PHE A 269 -17.02 -5.13 -0.54
CA PHE A 269 -16.22 -3.93 -0.78
C PHE A 269 -16.17 -3.65 -2.27
N SER A 270 -16.47 -2.42 -2.67
CA SER A 270 -16.47 -1.99 -4.08
C SER A 270 -15.55 -0.78 -4.25
N VAL A 271 -14.50 -0.94 -5.01
CA VAL A 271 -13.54 0.10 -5.39
C VAL A 271 -13.81 0.51 -6.83
N ILE A 272 -13.94 1.81 -7.07
CA ILE A 272 -14.18 2.37 -8.41
C ILE A 272 -13.02 3.30 -8.73
N LEU A 273 -12.30 3.00 -9.81
CA LEU A 273 -11.14 3.76 -10.27
C LEU A 273 -11.27 4.06 -11.76
N LYS A 274 -10.72 5.21 -12.16
CA LYS A 274 -10.58 5.59 -13.57
C LYS A 274 -9.17 5.27 -14.03
N HIS A 275 -9.04 4.54 -15.14
CA HIS A 275 -7.76 4.14 -15.73
C HIS A 275 -7.61 4.68 -17.13
N ARG A 276 -6.39 4.97 -17.52
CA ARG A 276 -6.04 5.33 -18.88
C ARG A 276 -5.88 4.07 -19.72
N ILE A 277 -6.65 3.99 -20.83
CA ILE A 277 -6.52 2.91 -21.80
C ILE A 277 -5.26 3.14 -22.63
N VAL A 278 -4.54 2.07 -22.92
CA VAL A 278 -3.31 2.11 -23.72
C VAL A 278 -3.38 1.09 -24.84
N ASP A 279 -2.89 1.45 -26.01
CA ASP A 279 -2.82 0.52 -27.14
C ASP A 279 -1.65 -0.46 -26.96
N GLU A 280 -1.92 -1.75 -27.12
CA GLU A 280 -0.92 -2.85 -27.02
C GLU A 280 0.29 -2.60 -27.91
N SER A 281 0.09 -2.03 -29.12
CA SER A 281 1.16 -1.74 -30.06
C SER A 281 2.25 -0.80 -29.54
N CYS A 282 1.92 0.02 -28.51
CA CYS A 282 2.86 0.93 -27.86
C CYS A 282 3.86 0.21 -26.95
N TYR A 283 3.59 -1.03 -26.51
CA TYR A 283 4.32 -1.73 -25.47
C TYR A 283 4.83 -3.13 -25.83
N ALA A 284 4.56 -3.63 -27.01
CA ALA A 284 4.92 -4.97 -27.51
C ALA A 284 6.42 -5.29 -27.55
N LYS A 285 7.30 -4.43 -27.00
CA LYS A 285 8.77 -4.62 -27.05
C LYS A 285 9.45 -4.98 -25.74
N LYS A 286 8.75 -5.17 -24.62
CA LYS A 286 9.41 -5.37 -23.31
C LYS A 286 9.20 -6.73 -22.63
N HIS A 287 8.36 -7.62 -23.14
CA HIS A 287 7.99 -8.84 -22.43
C HIS A 287 8.37 -10.18 -23.08
N ASP A 288 9.20 -10.20 -24.13
CA ASP A 288 9.69 -11.44 -24.74
C ASP A 288 11.01 -11.98 -24.14
N GLU A 289 11.42 -11.51 -22.97
CA GLU A 289 12.41 -12.23 -22.17
C GLU A 289 11.68 -13.08 -21.12
N GLU A 290 11.19 -14.24 -21.55
CA GLU A 290 10.85 -15.34 -20.66
C GLU A 290 12.04 -15.59 -19.72
N LEU A 291 11.89 -15.18 -18.47
CA LEU A 291 12.72 -15.68 -17.39
C LEU A 291 12.43 -17.16 -17.26
N GLY A 292 13.22 -17.98 -17.95
CA GLY A 292 13.20 -19.43 -17.79
C GLY A 292 13.28 -19.77 -16.31
N THR A 293 12.36 -20.59 -15.84
CA THR A 293 12.34 -21.21 -14.53
C THR A 293 13.57 -22.12 -14.40
N GLY A 294 14.72 -21.56 -14.02
CA GLY A 294 15.92 -22.36 -14.00
C GLY A 294 16.86 -22.01 -12.86
N SER A 295 16.71 -22.65 -11.69
CA SER A 295 17.82 -22.78 -10.76
C SER A 295 19.11 -23.32 -11.43
N GLU A 296 18.99 -24.04 -12.55
CA GLU A 296 20.11 -24.51 -13.38
C GLU A 296 20.86 -23.38 -14.11
N ILE A 297 20.18 -22.26 -14.47
CA ILE A 297 20.78 -21.13 -15.16
C ILE A 297 21.67 -20.30 -14.21
N LEU A 298 21.39 -20.30 -12.92
CA LEU A 298 22.08 -19.51 -11.91
C LEU A 298 23.34 -20.21 -11.37
N ASN A 299 23.41 -21.52 -11.43
CA ASN A 299 24.46 -22.30 -10.81
C ASN A 299 25.87 -21.93 -11.37
N GLY A 300 26.76 -21.53 -10.46
CA GLY A 300 28.14 -21.14 -10.80
C GLY A 300 28.31 -19.74 -11.36
N ARG A 301 27.23 -18.95 -11.52
CA ARG A 301 27.30 -17.54 -11.93
C ARG A 301 27.89 -16.68 -10.82
N HIS A 302 28.65 -15.65 -11.22
CA HIS A 302 29.22 -14.66 -10.31
C HIS A 302 28.28 -13.46 -10.21
N ILE A 303 28.02 -13.00 -8.97
CA ILE A 303 27.22 -11.82 -8.65
C ILE A 303 28.07 -10.88 -7.81
N LEU A 304 28.09 -9.60 -8.19
CA LEU A 304 28.62 -8.52 -7.38
C LEU A 304 27.49 -7.94 -6.52
N LEU A 305 27.64 -8.06 -5.19
CA LEU A 305 26.67 -7.59 -4.20
C LEU A 305 27.15 -6.26 -3.61
N ALA A 306 26.42 -5.17 -3.85
CA ALA A 306 26.66 -3.87 -3.22
C ALA A 306 25.73 -3.70 -2.02
N GLU A 307 26.27 -3.86 -0.79
CA GLU A 307 25.51 -3.74 0.47
C GLU A 307 26.41 -3.19 1.56
N ASP A 308 26.04 -2.05 2.13
CA ASP A 308 26.80 -1.32 3.16
C ASP A 308 26.62 -1.89 4.57
N ASN A 309 25.54 -2.63 4.81
CA ASN A 309 25.25 -3.26 6.09
C ASN A 309 25.78 -4.69 6.14
N ASP A 310 26.72 -4.98 7.06
CA ASP A 310 27.34 -6.30 7.19
C ASP A 310 26.34 -7.42 7.43
N LEU A 311 25.31 -7.17 8.23
CA LEU A 311 24.30 -8.17 8.57
C LEU A 311 23.40 -8.52 7.39
N ASN A 312 23.00 -7.51 6.60
CA ASN A 312 22.24 -7.70 5.37
C ASN A 312 23.08 -8.45 4.33
N ALA A 313 24.35 -8.08 4.19
CA ALA A 313 25.29 -8.73 3.29
C ALA A 313 25.45 -10.21 3.61
N GLU A 314 25.68 -10.56 4.87
CA GLU A 314 25.82 -11.97 5.32
C GLU A 314 24.58 -12.80 4.96
N ILE A 315 23.38 -12.24 5.18
CA ILE A 315 22.12 -12.92 4.84
C ILE A 315 21.97 -13.07 3.33
N ALA A 316 22.25 -12.02 2.56
CA ALA A 316 22.14 -12.03 1.10
C ALA A 316 23.14 -13.03 0.48
N GLU A 317 24.40 -13.02 0.94
CA GLU A 317 25.42 -13.99 0.51
C GLU A 317 24.97 -15.42 0.81
N ALA A 318 24.50 -15.71 2.02
CA ALA A 318 24.03 -17.05 2.40
C ALA A 318 22.87 -17.54 1.51
N ILE A 319 21.93 -16.64 1.13
CA ILE A 319 20.81 -16.99 0.24
C ILE A 319 21.30 -17.24 -1.19
N LEU A 320 22.16 -16.38 -1.71
CA LEU A 320 22.68 -16.47 -3.08
C LEU A 320 23.59 -17.69 -3.26
N GLU A 321 24.45 -17.99 -2.29
CA GLU A 321 25.31 -19.18 -2.29
C GLU A 321 24.50 -20.48 -2.25
N ARG A 322 23.42 -20.53 -1.48
CA ARG A 322 22.47 -21.67 -1.47
C ARG A 322 21.79 -21.86 -2.83
N ALA A 323 21.56 -20.77 -3.57
CA ALA A 323 21.05 -20.84 -4.95
C ALA A 323 22.14 -21.27 -5.97
N GLY A 324 23.36 -21.56 -5.52
CA GLY A 324 24.47 -21.99 -6.36
C GLY A 324 25.27 -20.87 -7.01
N LEU A 325 25.05 -19.62 -6.57
CA LEU A 325 25.76 -18.45 -7.06
C LEU A 325 27.08 -18.23 -6.30
N LYS A 326 28.03 -17.57 -6.94
CA LYS A 326 29.24 -17.07 -6.28
C LYS A 326 29.11 -15.58 -6.07
N THR A 327 29.23 -15.12 -4.83
CA THR A 327 29.06 -13.72 -4.45
C THR A 327 30.41 -13.06 -4.20
N GLU A 328 30.55 -11.82 -4.62
CA GLU A 328 31.61 -10.91 -4.25
C GLU A 328 30.99 -9.63 -3.74
N ARG A 329 31.32 -9.21 -2.50
CA ARG A 329 30.71 -8.06 -1.86
C ARG A 329 31.55 -6.81 -2.04
N VAL A 330 30.87 -5.68 -2.21
CA VAL A 330 31.39 -4.31 -2.08
C VAL A 330 30.46 -3.50 -1.18
N GLU A 331 30.99 -2.47 -0.52
CA GLU A 331 30.21 -1.69 0.47
C GLU A 331 29.36 -0.60 -0.19
N ASP A 332 29.76 -0.10 -1.38
CA ASP A 332 29.06 1.00 -2.05
C ASP A 332 29.08 0.88 -3.58
N GLY A 333 28.28 1.75 -4.23
CA GLY A 333 28.17 1.79 -5.68
C GLY A 333 29.44 2.25 -6.38
N ILE A 334 30.31 3.01 -5.73
CA ILE A 334 31.58 3.47 -6.31
C ILE A 334 32.54 2.27 -6.43
N GLN A 335 32.62 1.46 -5.39
CA GLN A 335 33.41 0.22 -5.41
C GLN A 335 32.86 -0.76 -6.45
N CYS A 336 31.52 -0.82 -6.59
CA CYS A 336 30.86 -1.66 -7.59
C CYS A 336 31.28 -1.29 -9.01
N VAL A 337 31.22 0.00 -9.37
CA VAL A 337 31.67 0.50 -10.70
C VAL A 337 33.15 0.21 -10.94
N ASN A 338 34.00 0.48 -9.94
CA ASN A 338 35.44 0.23 -10.05
C ASN A 338 35.81 -1.26 -10.23
N MET A 339 34.96 -2.18 -9.75
CA MET A 339 35.18 -3.63 -9.95
C MET A 339 34.71 -4.12 -11.31
N ILE A 340 33.62 -3.54 -11.85
CA ILE A 340 33.12 -3.89 -13.19
C ILE A 340 34.07 -3.38 -14.31
N GLU A 341 34.76 -2.26 -14.09
CA GLU A 341 35.70 -1.68 -15.06
C GLU A 341 37.06 -2.40 -15.13
N LYS A 342 37.34 -3.34 -14.21
CA LYS A 342 38.57 -4.16 -14.20
C LYS A 342 38.37 -5.50 -14.90
#